data_da28c281b94b6e6c6b4cdf3ae73016ff
#
_entry.id   da28c281b94b6e6c6b4cdf3ae73016ff
#
_cell.length_a   1.000
_cell.length_b   1.000
_cell.length_c   1.000
_cell.angle_alpha   90.00
_cell.angle_beta   90.00
_cell.angle_gamma   90.00
#
_symmetry.space_group_name_H-M   'P 1'
#
loop_
_entity.id
_entity.type
_entity.pdbx_description
1 polymer ?
#
loop_
_entity_poly.entity_id
_entity_poly.type
_entity_poly.pdbx_seq_one_letter_code
_entity_poly.pdbx_strand_id
1 'polypeptide(L)'
;CSALTILFLYLTIVFFAKRLVKSSEDGTYTPGKAIAVFGSGAVGALAYCFSDTFWFSAVEGEVYALSSLFTAVVFWLILKWEEHADEEGSDKWLILIAYLMGLSIGTHLLNLLTIPAIVLVYYFRRHDFSWKGVCAAFGVSVAILAVILYGIIPGVPTIAGWFELLFTNVLGCPFNTGLAVYLVLMATALVWAIWESYRVIEIDGQLETPTIVSFVLAMALAGVPFIKESALIGILLIITMLVVLFMKKDVIPARWLNTIAMMVTVVIIGYGSYAAIVIRSNADTPMDQNSPDNVFSLKYY
;
A
#
# COMPACT_ATOMS: atom_id res chain seq x y z
N CYS A 1 18.69 -4.80 8.16
CA CYS A 1 17.27 -5.17 8.08
C CYS A 1 16.91 -6.16 9.18
N SER A 2 17.54 -7.34 9.27
CA SER A 2 17.17 -8.43 10.19
C SER A 2 17.13 -8.02 11.67
N ALA A 3 18.12 -7.25 12.16
CA ALA A 3 18.10 -6.75 13.54
C ALA A 3 16.91 -5.83 13.84
N LEU A 4 16.50 -4.99 12.87
CA LEU A 4 15.30 -4.17 12.98
C LEU A 4 14.03 -5.01 12.96
N THR A 5 13.98 -6.08 12.16
CA THR A 5 12.86 -7.03 12.19
C THR A 5 12.63 -7.58 13.60
N ILE A 6 13.71 -8.00 14.27
CA ILE A 6 13.65 -8.51 15.65
C ILE A 6 13.21 -7.42 16.63
N LEU A 7 13.67 -6.18 16.46
CA LEU A 7 13.22 -5.05 17.27
C LEU A 7 11.71 -4.82 17.14
N PHE A 8 11.18 -4.76 15.91
CA PHE A 8 9.74 -4.55 15.70
C PHE A 8 8.90 -5.73 16.16
N LEU A 9 9.42 -6.96 16.04
CA LEU A 9 8.79 -8.14 16.62
C LEU A 9 8.73 -8.05 18.15
N TYR A 10 9.83 -7.67 18.80
CA TYR A 10 9.89 -7.42 20.25
C TYR A 10 8.83 -6.40 20.65
N LEU A 11 8.80 -5.23 19.99
CA LEU A 11 7.83 -4.17 20.27
C LEU A 11 6.37 -4.65 20.11
N THR A 12 6.12 -5.46 19.09
CA THR A 12 4.79 -6.05 18.84
C THR A 12 4.38 -7.02 19.96
N ILE A 13 5.28 -7.89 20.39
CA ILE A 13 4.99 -8.85 21.50
C ILE A 13 4.76 -8.07 22.81
N VAL A 14 5.60 -7.08 23.12
CA VAL A 14 5.43 -6.21 24.27
C VAL A 14 4.11 -5.45 24.24
N PHE A 15 3.67 -4.99 23.07
CA PHE A 15 2.39 -4.34 22.89
C PHE A 15 1.22 -5.27 23.33
N PHE A 16 1.19 -6.50 22.86
CA PHE A 16 0.16 -7.46 23.26
C PHE A 16 0.29 -7.88 24.73
N ALA A 17 1.53 -8.08 25.23
CA ALA A 17 1.77 -8.44 26.61
C ALA A 17 1.27 -7.35 27.59
N LYS A 18 1.40 -6.07 27.24
CA LYS A 18 0.85 -4.94 28.03
C LYS A 18 -0.68 -4.98 28.12
N ARG A 19 -1.38 -5.48 27.13
CA ARG A 19 -2.84 -5.61 27.15
C ARG A 19 -3.32 -6.79 28.00
N LEU A 20 -2.51 -7.84 28.08
CA LEU A 20 -2.82 -9.03 28.90
C LEU A 20 -2.46 -8.80 30.37
N VAL A 21 -1.37 -8.11 30.65
CA VAL A 21 -0.86 -7.83 32.01
C VAL A 21 -1.22 -6.40 32.37
N LYS A 22 -2.30 -6.23 33.14
CA LYS A 22 -2.75 -4.91 33.58
C LYS A 22 -1.71 -4.23 34.50
N SER A 23 -1.38 -2.96 34.22
CA SER A 23 -0.61 -2.09 35.11
C SER A 23 -1.38 -1.79 36.41
N SER A 24 -0.74 -1.22 37.41
CA SER A 24 -1.38 -0.61 38.56
C SER A 24 -2.15 0.66 38.14
N GLU A 25 -3.00 1.22 39.03
CA GLU A 25 -3.81 2.41 38.74
C GLU A 25 -2.96 3.64 38.35
N ASP A 26 -1.75 3.73 38.87
CA ASP A 26 -0.74 4.76 38.58
C ASP A 26 0.07 4.49 37.29
N GLY A 27 -0.30 3.49 36.48
CA GLY A 27 0.35 3.14 35.22
C GLY A 27 1.68 2.41 35.38
N THR A 28 2.11 2.10 36.63
CA THR A 28 3.37 1.41 36.88
C THR A 28 3.22 -0.12 36.88
N TYR A 29 4.32 -0.82 36.66
CA TYR A 29 4.38 -2.28 36.77
C TYR A 29 5.18 -2.67 38.01
N THR A 30 4.68 -3.64 38.78
CA THR A 30 5.53 -4.31 39.77
C THR A 30 6.68 -5.04 39.06
N PRO A 31 7.82 -5.29 39.74
CA PRO A 31 8.97 -5.96 39.10
C PRO A 31 8.60 -7.29 38.43
N GLY A 32 7.74 -8.09 39.03
CA GLY A 32 7.26 -9.36 38.44
C GLY A 32 6.43 -9.16 37.15
N LYS A 33 5.52 -8.18 37.15
CA LYS A 33 4.74 -7.82 35.96
C LYS A 33 5.63 -7.23 34.84
N ALA A 34 6.59 -6.40 35.20
CA ALA A 34 7.57 -5.84 34.24
C ALA A 34 8.38 -6.96 33.58
N ILE A 35 8.90 -7.91 34.39
CA ILE A 35 9.59 -9.10 33.86
C ILE A 35 8.67 -9.91 32.94
N ALA A 36 7.41 -10.12 33.32
CA ALA A 36 6.46 -10.84 32.47
C ALA A 36 6.23 -10.14 31.13
N VAL A 37 6.05 -8.82 31.10
CA VAL A 37 5.79 -8.05 29.89
C VAL A 37 7.03 -7.95 28.99
N PHE A 38 8.14 -7.47 29.53
CA PHE A 38 9.35 -7.24 28.72
C PHE A 38 10.12 -8.54 28.47
N GLY A 39 10.08 -9.47 29.42
CA GLY A 39 10.68 -10.79 29.26
C GLY A 39 10.00 -11.63 28.20
N SER A 40 8.65 -11.62 28.12
CA SER A 40 7.94 -12.31 27.04
C SER A 40 8.31 -11.76 25.66
N GLY A 41 8.45 -10.44 25.54
CA GLY A 41 8.97 -9.80 24.34
C GLY A 41 10.36 -10.30 23.96
N ALA A 42 11.27 -10.31 24.93
CA ALA A 42 12.65 -10.76 24.73
C ALA A 42 12.72 -12.23 24.34
N VAL A 43 12.00 -13.11 25.06
CA VAL A 43 11.97 -14.55 24.75
C VAL A 43 11.42 -14.82 23.36
N GLY A 44 10.26 -14.20 23.01
CA GLY A 44 9.66 -14.43 21.69
C GLY A 44 10.51 -13.88 20.52
N ALA A 45 11.08 -12.67 20.68
CA ALA A 45 11.94 -12.08 19.67
C ALA A 45 13.26 -12.86 19.50
N LEU A 46 13.90 -13.29 20.59
CA LEU A 46 15.11 -14.08 20.54
C LEU A 46 14.86 -15.50 20.02
N ALA A 47 13.74 -16.14 20.36
CA ALA A 47 13.37 -17.42 19.81
C ALA A 47 13.26 -17.37 18.27
N TYR A 48 12.65 -16.32 17.73
CA TYR A 48 12.61 -16.10 16.29
C TYR A 48 13.99 -15.75 15.71
N CYS A 49 14.76 -14.88 16.40
CA CYS A 49 16.11 -14.49 15.98
C CYS A 49 17.03 -15.68 15.77
N PHE A 50 16.96 -16.67 16.65
CA PHE A 50 17.81 -17.87 16.61
C PHE A 50 17.14 -19.08 15.94
N SER A 51 15.98 -18.89 15.29
CA SER A 51 15.42 -19.95 14.45
C SER A 51 16.26 -20.12 13.19
N ASP A 52 16.44 -21.37 12.76
CA ASP A 52 17.25 -21.72 11.58
C ASP A 52 16.80 -20.93 10.33
N THR A 53 15.50 -20.88 10.08
CA THR A 53 14.92 -20.20 8.90
C THR A 53 15.21 -18.70 8.91
N PHE A 54 15.04 -18.02 10.05
CA PHE A 54 15.30 -16.58 10.10
C PHE A 54 16.79 -16.26 10.04
N TRP A 55 17.62 -17.06 10.75
CA TRP A 55 19.08 -16.90 10.72
C TRP A 55 19.64 -17.07 9.32
N PHE A 56 19.19 -18.10 8.62
CA PHE A 56 19.57 -18.36 7.24
C PHE A 56 19.21 -17.17 6.33
N SER A 57 17.95 -16.72 6.38
CA SER A 57 17.48 -15.56 5.61
C SER A 57 18.19 -14.25 5.99
N ALA A 58 18.70 -14.13 7.21
CA ALA A 58 19.40 -12.93 7.67
C ALA A 58 20.83 -12.80 7.12
N VAL A 59 21.47 -13.92 6.81
CA VAL A 59 22.86 -13.96 6.30
C VAL A 59 22.94 -14.15 4.78
N GLU A 60 21.86 -14.56 4.14
CA GLU A 60 21.77 -14.60 2.69
C GLU A 60 21.71 -13.19 2.09
N GLY A 61 22.34 -13.01 0.92
CA GLY A 61 22.28 -11.79 0.14
C GLY A 61 20.98 -11.66 -0.68
N GLU A 62 19.84 -12.05 -0.10
CA GLU A 62 18.53 -12.15 -0.73
C GLU A 62 17.54 -11.09 -0.20
N VAL A 63 16.37 -11.01 -0.84
CA VAL A 63 15.33 -10.03 -0.53
C VAL A 63 14.59 -10.29 0.80
N TYR A 64 14.72 -11.48 1.38
CA TYR A 64 13.89 -11.92 2.53
C TYR A 64 14.13 -11.11 3.81
N ALA A 65 15.37 -10.69 4.07
CA ALA A 65 15.69 -9.86 5.24
C ALA A 65 14.96 -8.51 5.20
N LEU A 66 14.91 -7.86 4.03
CA LEU A 66 14.22 -6.59 3.83
C LEU A 66 12.71 -6.79 3.80
N SER A 67 12.21 -7.84 3.15
CA SER A 67 10.79 -8.20 3.13
C SER A 67 10.24 -8.46 4.53
N SER A 68 10.99 -9.19 5.37
CA SER A 68 10.62 -9.43 6.77
C SER A 68 10.58 -8.13 7.57
N LEU A 69 11.48 -7.19 7.30
CA LEU A 69 11.45 -5.87 7.93
C LEU A 69 10.19 -5.09 7.56
N PHE A 70 9.82 -5.04 6.26
CA PHE A 70 8.58 -4.38 5.84
C PHE A 70 7.37 -4.97 6.55
N THR A 71 7.28 -6.31 6.63
CA THR A 71 6.20 -7.01 7.31
C THR A 71 6.13 -6.63 8.79
N ALA A 72 7.26 -6.65 9.50
CA ALA A 72 7.32 -6.32 10.92
C ALA A 72 6.98 -4.86 11.22
N VAL A 73 7.49 -3.92 10.41
CA VAL A 73 7.19 -2.48 10.55
C VAL A 73 5.74 -2.19 10.26
N VAL A 74 5.19 -2.68 9.15
CA VAL A 74 3.80 -2.45 8.75
C VAL A 74 2.85 -3.01 9.81
N PHE A 75 3.10 -4.21 10.33
CA PHE A 75 2.30 -4.78 11.39
C PHE A 75 2.39 -3.97 12.70
N TRP A 76 3.55 -3.46 13.05
CA TRP A 76 3.69 -2.58 14.21
C TRP A 76 2.98 -1.23 14.02
N LEU A 77 3.03 -0.67 12.80
CA LEU A 77 2.36 0.60 12.47
C LEU A 77 0.84 0.51 12.57
N ILE A 78 0.22 -0.62 12.18
CA ILE A 78 -1.23 -0.77 12.32
C ILE A 78 -1.64 -0.85 13.80
N LEU A 79 -0.80 -1.44 14.66
CA LEU A 79 -1.03 -1.41 16.10
C LEU A 79 -0.87 0.01 16.67
N LYS A 80 0.07 0.81 16.14
CA LYS A 80 0.20 2.23 16.48
C LYS A 80 -1.00 3.04 16.02
N TRP A 81 -1.50 2.80 14.81
CA TRP A 81 -2.74 3.41 14.37
C TRP A 81 -3.90 3.06 15.31
N GLU A 82 -4.01 1.82 15.73
CA GLU A 82 -5.08 1.35 16.61
C GLU A 82 -5.06 2.04 17.99
N GLU A 83 -3.87 2.32 18.55
CA GLU A 83 -3.71 3.12 19.79
C GLU A 83 -4.21 4.57 19.63
N HIS A 84 -4.00 5.17 18.45
CA HIS A 84 -4.26 6.60 18.18
C HIS A 84 -5.46 6.83 17.25
N ALA A 85 -6.28 5.78 17.01
CA ALA A 85 -7.32 5.80 15.97
C ALA A 85 -8.37 6.90 16.15
N ASP A 86 -8.58 7.38 17.38
CA ASP A 86 -9.56 8.44 17.71
C ASP A 86 -8.94 9.83 17.74
N GLU A 87 -7.62 9.94 17.57
CA GLU A 87 -6.94 11.23 17.50
C GLU A 87 -7.07 11.86 16.11
N GLU A 88 -7.08 13.18 16.06
CA GLU A 88 -7.07 13.93 14.81
C GLU A 88 -5.77 13.64 14.03
N GLY A 89 -5.91 13.39 12.71
CA GLY A 89 -4.79 13.05 11.85
C GLY A 89 -4.25 11.63 12.01
N SER A 90 -4.97 10.71 12.65
CA SER A 90 -4.60 9.30 12.77
C SER A 90 -4.40 8.61 11.43
N ASP A 91 -5.04 9.10 10.36
CA ASP A 91 -4.91 8.59 8.98
C ASP A 91 -3.46 8.60 8.46
N LYS A 92 -2.58 9.43 9.05
CA LYS A 92 -1.14 9.44 8.73
C LYS A 92 -0.45 8.07 8.85
N TRP A 93 -0.89 7.26 9.81
CA TRP A 93 -0.35 5.92 9.99
C TRP A 93 -0.75 4.98 8.86
N LEU A 94 -2.02 5.06 8.41
CA LEU A 94 -2.52 4.27 7.28
C LEU A 94 -1.86 4.70 5.97
N ILE A 95 -1.61 5.99 5.77
CA ILE A 95 -0.88 6.52 4.61
C ILE A 95 0.57 6.03 4.62
N LEU A 96 1.23 6.02 5.78
CA LEU A 96 2.60 5.49 5.92
C LEU A 96 2.64 3.98 5.62
N ILE A 97 1.64 3.21 6.10
CA ILE A 97 1.50 1.78 5.77
C ILE A 97 1.36 1.60 4.25
N ALA A 98 0.50 2.37 3.60
CA ALA A 98 0.31 2.32 2.15
C ALA A 98 1.61 2.62 1.39
N TYR A 99 2.40 3.62 1.83
CA TYR A 99 3.72 3.91 1.26
C TYR A 99 4.69 2.74 1.38
N LEU A 100 4.81 2.16 2.59
CA LEU A 100 5.69 1.01 2.82
C LEU A 100 5.24 -0.23 2.05
N MET A 101 3.93 -0.42 1.87
CA MET A 101 3.38 -1.45 0.99
C MET A 101 3.82 -1.23 -0.47
N GLY A 102 3.70 -0.01 -0.98
CA GLY A 102 4.18 0.35 -2.31
C GLY A 102 5.68 0.12 -2.47
N LEU A 103 6.48 0.55 -1.49
CA LEU A 103 7.93 0.37 -1.50
C LEU A 103 8.33 -1.11 -1.45
N SER A 104 7.58 -1.94 -0.72
CA SER A 104 7.84 -3.38 -0.62
C SER A 104 7.59 -4.14 -1.93
N ILE A 105 6.73 -3.62 -2.83
CA ILE A 105 6.50 -4.20 -4.16
C ILE A 105 7.82 -4.28 -4.94
N GLY A 106 8.67 -3.25 -4.83
CA GLY A 106 9.99 -3.23 -5.46
C GLY A 106 11.01 -4.19 -4.85
N THR A 107 10.68 -4.84 -3.74
CA THR A 107 11.54 -5.81 -3.06
C THR A 107 10.97 -7.23 -3.15
N HIS A 108 9.78 -7.43 -2.60
CA HIS A 108 9.10 -8.72 -2.56
C HIS A 108 7.62 -8.56 -2.19
N LEU A 109 6.74 -9.29 -2.85
CA LEU A 109 5.28 -9.18 -2.65
C LEU A 109 4.77 -9.78 -1.33
N LEU A 110 5.62 -10.48 -0.57
CA LEU A 110 5.23 -11.17 0.67
C LEU A 110 4.56 -10.23 1.69
N ASN A 111 5.02 -8.97 1.77
CA ASN A 111 4.45 -7.98 2.68
C ASN A 111 2.96 -7.70 2.41
N LEU A 112 2.48 -7.87 1.18
CA LEU A 112 1.06 -7.70 0.85
C LEU A 112 0.15 -8.67 1.62
N LEU A 113 0.67 -9.81 2.08
CA LEU A 113 -0.08 -10.76 2.92
C LEU A 113 -0.44 -10.19 4.31
N THR A 114 0.12 -9.05 4.72
CA THR A 114 -0.30 -8.35 5.94
C THR A 114 -1.62 -7.59 5.78
N ILE A 115 -2.10 -7.34 4.55
CA ILE A 115 -3.34 -6.59 4.28
C ILE A 115 -4.56 -7.17 5.03
N PRO A 116 -4.82 -8.48 5.04
CA PRO A 116 -5.93 -9.02 5.82
C PRO A 116 -5.84 -8.69 7.31
N ALA A 117 -4.64 -8.75 7.89
CA ALA A 117 -4.43 -8.39 9.30
C ALA A 117 -4.70 -6.90 9.55
N ILE A 118 -4.23 -6.01 8.66
CA ILE A 118 -4.47 -4.55 8.73
C ILE A 118 -5.96 -4.25 8.69
N VAL A 119 -6.69 -4.84 7.72
CA VAL A 119 -8.13 -4.62 7.57
C VAL A 119 -8.91 -5.16 8.76
N LEU A 120 -8.51 -6.31 9.32
CA LEU A 120 -9.15 -6.86 10.52
C LEU A 120 -8.90 -5.99 11.76
N VAL A 121 -7.68 -5.48 11.97
CA VAL A 121 -7.39 -4.53 13.07
C VAL A 121 -8.24 -3.28 12.91
N TYR A 122 -8.34 -2.74 11.68
CA TYR A 122 -9.21 -1.60 11.39
C TYR A 122 -10.67 -1.89 11.69
N TYR A 123 -11.18 -3.05 11.26
CA TYR A 123 -12.57 -3.47 11.51
C TYR A 123 -12.86 -3.56 13.00
N PHE A 124 -12.05 -4.30 13.78
CA PHE A 124 -12.28 -4.48 15.23
C PHE A 124 -12.10 -3.19 16.04
N ARG A 125 -11.35 -2.23 15.52
CA ARG A 125 -11.22 -0.91 16.17
C ARG A 125 -12.44 -0.01 15.95
N ARG A 126 -13.13 -0.17 14.83
CA ARG A 126 -14.24 0.71 14.40
C ARG A 126 -15.62 0.09 14.54
N HIS A 127 -15.72 -1.22 14.70
CA HIS A 127 -16.98 -1.94 14.71
C HIS A 127 -16.99 -3.05 15.78
N ASP A 128 -18.18 -3.31 16.30
CA ASP A 128 -18.41 -4.46 17.18
C ASP A 128 -18.29 -5.78 16.40
N PHE A 129 -17.91 -6.83 17.12
CA PHE A 129 -17.76 -8.15 16.52
C PHE A 129 -19.07 -8.65 15.90
N SER A 130 -18.98 -9.03 14.64
CA SER A 130 -20.01 -9.85 14.00
C SER A 130 -19.37 -10.72 12.90
N TRP A 131 -19.83 -11.97 12.76
CA TRP A 131 -19.33 -12.85 11.70
C TRP A 131 -19.52 -12.29 10.31
N LYS A 132 -20.64 -11.61 10.04
CA LYS A 132 -20.89 -10.92 8.77
C LYS A 132 -19.88 -9.81 8.52
N GLY A 133 -19.54 -9.04 9.55
CA GLY A 133 -18.55 -7.97 9.47
C GLY A 133 -17.14 -8.51 9.26
N VAL A 134 -16.74 -9.60 9.94
CA VAL A 134 -15.45 -10.25 9.72
C VAL A 134 -15.33 -10.79 8.29
N CYS A 135 -16.37 -11.47 7.78
CA CYS A 135 -16.38 -11.93 6.38
C CYS A 135 -16.31 -10.76 5.39
N ALA A 136 -17.03 -9.65 5.66
CA ALA A 136 -16.95 -8.45 4.83
C ALA A 136 -15.55 -7.83 4.86
N ALA A 137 -14.92 -7.70 6.03
CA ALA A 137 -13.55 -7.20 6.19
C ALA A 137 -12.54 -8.08 5.42
N PHE A 138 -12.70 -9.40 5.49
CA PHE A 138 -11.89 -10.33 4.70
C PHE A 138 -12.13 -10.15 3.20
N GLY A 139 -13.37 -9.99 2.76
CA GLY A 139 -13.71 -9.68 1.37
C GLY A 139 -13.08 -8.37 0.89
N VAL A 140 -13.10 -7.32 1.72
CA VAL A 140 -12.42 -6.05 1.42
C VAL A 140 -10.90 -6.24 1.30
N SER A 141 -10.27 -7.02 2.18
CA SER A 141 -8.83 -7.27 2.09
C SER A 141 -8.45 -8.03 0.82
N VAL A 142 -9.26 -9.00 0.39
CA VAL A 142 -9.07 -9.69 -0.89
C VAL A 142 -9.25 -8.73 -2.08
N ALA A 143 -10.24 -7.83 -2.02
CA ALA A 143 -10.43 -6.82 -3.04
C ALA A 143 -9.24 -5.85 -3.15
N ILE A 144 -8.69 -5.38 -2.01
CA ILE A 144 -7.48 -4.53 -2.00
C ILE A 144 -6.30 -5.28 -2.61
N LEU A 145 -6.07 -6.54 -2.21
CA LEU A 145 -5.02 -7.38 -2.79
C LEU A 145 -5.19 -7.54 -4.30
N ALA A 146 -6.42 -7.79 -4.77
CA ALA A 146 -6.71 -7.92 -6.19
C ALA A 146 -6.44 -6.61 -6.97
N VAL A 147 -6.82 -5.47 -6.41
CA VAL A 147 -6.53 -4.15 -7.00
C VAL A 147 -5.02 -3.91 -7.12
N ILE A 148 -4.24 -4.24 -6.10
CA ILE A 148 -2.79 -4.06 -6.14
C ILE A 148 -2.15 -5.05 -7.14
N LEU A 149 -2.43 -6.35 -7.00
CA LEU A 149 -1.75 -7.40 -7.76
C LEU A 149 -2.18 -7.47 -9.23
N TYR A 150 -3.45 -7.21 -9.53
CA TYR A 150 -4.02 -7.35 -10.87
C TYR A 150 -4.42 -6.02 -11.51
N GLY A 151 -4.42 -4.93 -10.74
CA GLY A 151 -4.69 -3.57 -11.21
C GLY A 151 -3.41 -2.75 -11.26
N ILE A 152 -2.94 -2.24 -10.12
CA ILE A 152 -1.85 -1.26 -10.07
C ILE A 152 -0.54 -1.81 -10.66
N ILE A 153 -0.08 -2.97 -10.18
CA ILE A 153 1.23 -3.52 -10.59
C ILE A 153 1.31 -3.75 -12.10
N PRO A 154 0.39 -4.48 -12.76
CA PRO A 154 0.45 -4.64 -14.20
C PRO A 154 -0.17 -3.46 -14.98
N GLY A 155 -1.09 -2.71 -14.39
CA GLY A 155 -1.80 -1.61 -15.05
C GLY A 155 -0.92 -0.43 -15.36
N VAL A 156 -0.04 -0.03 -14.45
CA VAL A 156 0.90 1.10 -14.66
C VAL A 156 1.78 0.86 -15.90
N PRO A 157 2.55 -0.24 -16.01
CA PRO A 157 3.37 -0.47 -17.20
C PRO A 157 2.53 -0.73 -18.47
N THR A 158 1.34 -1.28 -18.35
CA THR A 158 0.44 -1.49 -19.51
C THR A 158 -0.05 -0.16 -20.09
N ILE A 159 -0.55 0.75 -19.25
CA ILE A 159 -1.00 2.07 -19.72
C ILE A 159 0.17 2.87 -20.24
N ALA A 160 1.32 2.85 -19.55
CA ALA A 160 2.55 3.47 -20.03
C ALA A 160 2.93 2.95 -21.43
N GLY A 161 2.84 1.63 -21.66
CA GLY A 161 3.06 1.02 -22.97
C GLY A 161 2.06 1.50 -24.05
N TRP A 162 0.77 1.67 -23.71
CA TRP A 162 -0.22 2.22 -24.65
C TRP A 162 0.12 3.67 -25.04
N PHE A 163 0.53 4.50 -24.08
CA PHE A 163 0.99 5.86 -24.37
C PHE A 163 2.24 5.83 -25.24
N GLU A 164 3.21 4.96 -24.92
CA GLU A 164 4.43 4.85 -25.69
C GLU A 164 4.13 4.46 -27.16
N LEU A 165 3.28 3.46 -27.40
CA LEU A 165 2.85 3.07 -28.75
C LEU A 165 2.15 4.21 -29.48
N LEU A 166 1.30 4.97 -28.82
CA LEU A 166 0.61 6.12 -29.42
C LEU A 166 1.61 7.19 -29.84
N PHE A 167 2.50 7.58 -28.94
CA PHE A 167 3.45 8.67 -29.20
C PHE A 167 4.51 8.28 -30.23
N THR A 168 5.05 7.08 -30.13
CA THR A 168 6.11 6.63 -31.04
C THR A 168 5.57 6.20 -32.40
N ASN A 169 4.55 5.33 -32.46
CA ASN A 169 4.11 4.72 -33.71
C ASN A 169 3.10 5.57 -34.47
N VAL A 170 2.27 6.37 -33.78
CA VAL A 170 1.23 7.18 -34.44
C VAL A 170 1.68 8.63 -34.61
N LEU A 171 2.30 9.21 -33.57
CA LEU A 171 2.72 10.62 -33.61
C LEU A 171 4.18 10.83 -34.07
N GLY A 172 4.95 9.73 -34.24
CA GLY A 172 6.34 9.81 -34.71
C GLY A 172 7.32 10.47 -33.71
N CYS A 173 6.98 10.49 -32.42
CA CYS A 173 7.83 11.05 -31.38
C CYS A 173 8.99 10.11 -31.03
N PRO A 174 10.09 10.64 -30.44
CA PRO A 174 11.18 9.81 -29.92
C PRO A 174 10.70 8.81 -28.87
N PHE A 175 11.39 7.68 -28.77
CA PHE A 175 11.13 6.65 -27.76
C PHE A 175 11.20 7.23 -26.33
N ASN A 176 10.39 6.73 -25.42
CA ASN A 176 10.15 7.20 -24.04
C ASN A 176 9.35 8.52 -23.92
N THR A 177 8.92 9.15 -25.02
CA THR A 177 8.08 10.36 -24.96
C THR A 177 6.70 10.03 -24.40
N GLY A 178 6.08 8.93 -24.83
CA GLY A 178 4.78 8.47 -24.35
C GLY A 178 4.81 8.12 -22.87
N LEU A 179 5.87 7.44 -22.41
CA LEU A 179 6.09 7.14 -21.00
C LEU A 179 6.18 8.43 -20.16
N ALA A 180 6.98 9.42 -20.60
CA ALA A 180 7.12 10.67 -19.87
C ALA A 180 5.79 11.44 -19.77
N VAL A 181 5.03 11.53 -20.87
CA VAL A 181 3.71 12.17 -20.89
C VAL A 181 2.74 11.44 -19.95
N TYR A 182 2.71 10.11 -19.98
CA TYR A 182 1.88 9.33 -19.07
C TYR A 182 2.20 9.60 -17.60
N LEU A 183 3.47 9.58 -17.21
CA LEU A 183 3.88 9.84 -15.83
C LEU A 183 3.48 11.24 -15.36
N VAL A 184 3.62 12.26 -16.20
CA VAL A 184 3.18 13.63 -15.90
C VAL A 184 1.66 13.71 -15.75
N LEU A 185 0.89 13.08 -16.64
CA LEU A 185 -0.57 13.05 -16.58
C LEU A 185 -1.07 12.30 -15.33
N MET A 186 -0.48 11.17 -15.00
CA MET A 186 -0.80 10.40 -13.80
C MET A 186 -0.53 11.23 -12.53
N ALA A 187 0.65 11.82 -12.40
CA ALA A 187 0.99 12.67 -11.27
C ALA A 187 0.04 13.87 -11.14
N THR A 188 -0.26 14.54 -12.26
CA THR A 188 -1.20 15.68 -12.29
C THR A 188 -2.61 15.25 -11.86
N ALA A 189 -3.10 14.12 -12.35
CA ALA A 189 -4.42 13.60 -11.98
C ALA A 189 -4.52 13.23 -10.50
N LEU A 190 -3.48 12.60 -9.95
CA LEU A 190 -3.41 12.26 -8.51
C LEU A 190 -3.41 13.52 -7.65
N VAL A 191 -2.58 14.51 -7.98
CA VAL A 191 -2.56 15.80 -7.26
C VAL A 191 -3.91 16.51 -7.37
N TRP A 192 -4.53 16.52 -8.55
CA TRP A 192 -5.84 17.12 -8.76
C TRP A 192 -6.93 16.42 -7.95
N ALA A 193 -6.94 15.09 -7.90
CA ALA A 193 -7.90 14.33 -7.12
C ALA A 193 -7.77 14.61 -5.61
N ILE A 194 -6.53 14.69 -5.08
CA ILE A 194 -6.27 15.03 -3.69
C ILE A 194 -6.74 16.47 -3.40
N TRP A 195 -6.40 17.42 -4.26
CA TRP A 195 -6.74 18.82 -4.07
C TRP A 195 -8.26 19.05 -4.11
N GLU A 196 -8.97 18.51 -5.11
CA GLU A 196 -10.43 18.64 -5.22
C GLU A 196 -11.17 17.99 -4.05
N SER A 197 -10.75 16.78 -3.64
CA SER A 197 -11.38 16.13 -2.51
C SER A 197 -11.10 16.85 -1.19
N TYR A 198 -9.92 17.44 -1.00
CA TYR A 198 -9.56 18.25 0.15
C TYR A 198 -10.37 19.55 0.20
N ARG A 199 -10.53 20.23 -0.95
CA ARG A 199 -11.36 21.43 -1.08
C ARG A 199 -12.79 21.18 -0.63
N VAL A 200 -13.38 20.04 -1.03
CA VAL A 200 -14.76 19.68 -0.62
C VAL A 200 -14.84 19.39 0.88
N ILE A 201 -13.79 18.79 1.47
CA ILE A 201 -13.74 18.58 2.94
C ILE A 201 -13.71 19.91 3.69
N GLU A 202 -12.90 20.89 3.25
CA GLU A 202 -12.81 22.21 3.92
C GLU A 202 -14.12 22.98 3.95
N ILE A 203 -14.95 22.85 2.92
CA ILE A 203 -16.24 23.53 2.84
C ILE A 203 -17.42 22.70 3.40
N ASP A 204 -17.12 21.51 3.97
CA ASP A 204 -18.13 20.53 4.42
C ASP A 204 -19.21 20.25 3.34
N GLY A 205 -18.75 20.18 2.10
CA GLY A 205 -19.57 20.06 0.91
C GLY A 205 -19.86 18.61 0.50
N GLN A 206 -20.81 18.46 -0.41
CA GLN A 206 -21.08 17.19 -1.10
C GLN A 206 -20.13 17.01 -2.28
N LEU A 207 -19.99 15.74 -2.76
CA LEU A 207 -19.17 15.47 -3.92
C LEU A 207 -19.65 16.23 -5.16
N GLU A 208 -18.76 17.02 -5.73
CA GLU A 208 -18.98 17.76 -6.95
C GLU A 208 -18.47 17.00 -8.18
N THR A 209 -18.91 17.41 -9.37
CA THR A 209 -18.46 16.81 -10.64
C THR A 209 -16.92 16.82 -10.79
N PRO A 210 -16.19 17.94 -10.51
CA PRO A 210 -14.73 17.94 -10.61
C PRO A 210 -14.06 16.93 -9.67
N THR A 211 -14.60 16.78 -8.44
CA THR A 211 -14.07 15.82 -7.46
C THR A 211 -14.22 14.38 -7.93
N ILE A 212 -15.40 14.03 -8.49
CA ILE A 212 -15.64 12.69 -9.02
C ILE A 212 -14.78 12.40 -10.25
N VAL A 213 -14.72 13.34 -11.19
CA VAL A 213 -13.96 13.18 -12.44
C VAL A 213 -12.46 13.08 -12.16
N SER A 214 -11.90 13.96 -11.33
CA SER A 214 -10.47 13.92 -10.97
C SER A 214 -10.11 12.62 -10.26
N PHE A 215 -10.95 12.16 -9.33
CA PHE A 215 -10.74 10.90 -8.63
C PHE A 215 -10.75 9.70 -9.59
N VAL A 216 -11.77 9.59 -10.46
CA VAL A 216 -11.86 8.47 -11.41
C VAL A 216 -10.72 8.50 -12.41
N LEU A 217 -10.34 9.68 -12.90
CA LEU A 217 -9.18 9.84 -13.80
C LEU A 217 -7.88 9.42 -13.11
N ALA A 218 -7.67 9.82 -11.86
CA ALA A 218 -6.50 9.42 -11.08
C ALA A 218 -6.44 7.90 -10.88
N MET A 219 -7.56 7.27 -10.51
CA MET A 219 -7.64 5.80 -10.37
C MET A 219 -7.41 5.08 -11.71
N ALA A 220 -7.94 5.62 -12.81
CA ALA A 220 -7.74 5.07 -14.14
C ALA A 220 -6.27 5.12 -14.54
N LEU A 221 -5.61 6.27 -14.41
CA LEU A 221 -4.19 6.41 -14.75
C LEU A 221 -3.26 5.64 -13.79
N ALA A 222 -3.65 5.45 -12.54
CA ALA A 222 -2.93 4.59 -11.60
C ALA A 222 -3.09 3.08 -11.85
N GLY A 223 -3.81 2.68 -12.92
CA GLY A 223 -3.98 1.27 -13.30
C GLY A 223 -5.08 0.52 -12.54
N VAL A 224 -5.70 1.12 -11.53
CA VAL A 224 -6.66 0.47 -10.63
C VAL A 224 -7.76 -0.32 -11.35
N PRO A 225 -8.43 0.18 -12.41
CA PRO A 225 -9.52 -0.54 -13.06
C PRO A 225 -9.06 -1.55 -14.12
N PHE A 226 -7.79 -1.55 -14.55
CA PHE A 226 -7.31 -2.37 -15.67
C PHE A 226 -6.88 -3.78 -15.24
N ILE A 227 -7.81 -4.49 -14.59
CA ILE A 227 -7.57 -5.85 -14.08
C ILE A 227 -7.18 -6.79 -15.24
N LYS A 228 -6.08 -7.52 -15.04
CA LYS A 228 -5.48 -8.42 -16.06
C LYS A 228 -5.22 -7.73 -17.40
N GLU A 229 -4.89 -6.43 -17.37
CA GLU A 229 -4.51 -5.64 -18.56
C GLU A 229 -5.64 -5.51 -19.61
N SER A 230 -6.85 -5.84 -19.24
CA SER A 230 -8.01 -5.78 -20.15
C SER A 230 -8.54 -4.36 -20.25
N ALA A 231 -8.40 -3.73 -21.42
CA ALA A 231 -8.98 -2.44 -21.71
C ALA A 231 -10.51 -2.45 -21.55
N LEU A 232 -11.17 -3.54 -21.98
CA LEU A 232 -12.63 -3.67 -21.87
C LEU A 232 -13.09 -3.68 -20.42
N ILE A 233 -12.45 -4.51 -19.57
CA ILE A 233 -12.76 -4.56 -18.13
C ILE A 233 -12.47 -3.19 -17.50
N GLY A 234 -11.35 -2.57 -17.86
CA GLY A 234 -10.98 -1.23 -17.36
C GLY A 234 -12.04 -0.19 -17.69
N ILE A 235 -12.50 -0.11 -18.92
CA ILE A 235 -13.55 0.83 -19.34
C ILE A 235 -14.87 0.57 -18.59
N LEU A 236 -15.28 -0.68 -18.46
CA LEU A 236 -16.49 -1.03 -17.71
C LEU A 236 -16.40 -0.64 -16.25
N LEU A 237 -15.25 -0.85 -15.60
CA LEU A 237 -15.02 -0.44 -14.21
C LEU A 237 -14.98 1.09 -14.06
N ILE A 238 -14.36 1.82 -14.99
CA ILE A 238 -14.38 3.29 -15.01
C ILE A 238 -15.82 3.80 -15.10
N ILE A 239 -16.62 3.27 -16.02
CA ILE A 239 -18.03 3.65 -16.14
C ILE A 239 -18.79 3.33 -14.86
N THR A 240 -18.57 2.15 -14.29
CA THR A 240 -19.21 1.75 -13.02
C THR A 240 -18.82 2.69 -11.87
N MET A 241 -17.54 3.04 -11.76
CA MET A 241 -17.07 4.01 -10.74
C MET A 241 -17.75 5.37 -10.91
N LEU A 242 -17.81 5.90 -12.14
CA LEU A 242 -18.50 7.16 -12.44
C LEU A 242 -19.97 7.08 -12.03
N VAL A 243 -20.70 6.06 -12.50
CA VAL A 243 -22.13 5.89 -12.20
C VAL A 243 -22.36 5.79 -10.70
N VAL A 244 -21.60 4.95 -9.98
CA VAL A 244 -21.76 4.77 -8.53
C VAL A 244 -21.48 6.07 -7.78
N LEU A 245 -20.40 6.79 -8.11
CA LEU A 245 -20.04 8.04 -7.44
C LEU A 245 -21.07 9.14 -7.71
N PHE A 246 -21.56 9.29 -8.96
CA PHE A 246 -22.62 10.25 -9.25
C PHE A 246 -23.96 9.91 -8.57
N MET A 247 -24.34 8.62 -8.53
CA MET A 247 -25.57 8.18 -7.87
C MET A 247 -25.51 8.32 -6.33
N LYS A 248 -24.32 8.26 -5.75
CA LYS A 248 -24.09 8.25 -4.30
C LYS A 248 -23.36 9.49 -3.80
N LYS A 249 -23.28 10.56 -4.60
CA LYS A 249 -22.54 11.79 -4.28
C LYS A 249 -22.95 12.44 -2.96
N ASP A 250 -24.22 12.30 -2.57
CA ASP A 250 -24.79 12.88 -1.36
C ASP A 250 -24.57 11.98 -0.12
N VAL A 251 -24.08 10.75 -0.31
CA VAL A 251 -23.91 9.75 0.75
C VAL A 251 -22.43 9.45 1.02
N ILE A 252 -21.59 9.49 -0.02
CA ILE A 252 -20.17 9.17 0.09
C ILE A 252 -19.41 10.41 0.57
N PRO A 253 -18.77 10.38 1.76
CA PRO A 253 -17.98 11.50 2.24
C PRO A 253 -16.74 11.75 1.37
N ALA A 254 -16.43 13.01 1.07
CA ALA A 254 -15.22 13.39 0.31
C ALA A 254 -13.93 12.92 0.99
N ARG A 255 -13.91 12.80 2.31
CA ARG A 255 -12.78 12.27 3.09
C ARG A 255 -12.36 10.88 2.63
N TRP A 256 -13.29 10.00 2.24
CA TRP A 256 -12.94 8.66 1.74
C TRP A 256 -12.21 8.74 0.40
N LEU A 257 -12.66 9.59 -0.51
CA LEU A 257 -11.99 9.79 -1.80
C LEU A 257 -10.59 10.36 -1.59
N ASN A 258 -10.46 11.35 -0.69
CA ASN A 258 -9.18 11.96 -0.35
C ASN A 258 -8.19 10.93 0.23
N THR A 259 -8.62 10.16 1.23
CA THR A 259 -7.77 9.14 1.86
C THR A 259 -7.35 8.07 0.84
N ILE A 260 -8.27 7.58 -0.01
CA ILE A 260 -7.96 6.60 -1.06
C ILE A 260 -6.99 7.20 -2.08
N ALA A 261 -7.22 8.43 -2.54
CA ALA A 261 -6.33 9.10 -3.49
C ALA A 261 -4.92 9.29 -2.91
N MET A 262 -4.81 9.69 -1.64
CA MET A 262 -3.52 9.77 -0.93
C MET A 262 -2.84 8.41 -0.81
N MET A 263 -3.58 7.36 -0.41
CA MET A 263 -3.04 6.00 -0.30
C MET A 263 -2.53 5.49 -1.65
N VAL A 264 -3.32 5.63 -2.72
CA VAL A 264 -2.89 5.24 -4.07
C VAL A 264 -1.67 6.03 -4.50
N THR A 265 -1.64 7.34 -4.23
CA THR A 265 -0.48 8.19 -4.56
C THR A 265 0.79 7.69 -3.89
N VAL A 266 0.77 7.42 -2.58
CA VAL A 266 1.96 6.96 -1.87
C VAL A 266 2.34 5.52 -2.23
N VAL A 267 1.36 4.66 -2.58
CA VAL A 267 1.65 3.33 -3.16
C VAL A 267 2.40 3.47 -4.48
N ILE A 268 1.95 4.36 -5.38
CA ILE A 268 2.64 4.63 -6.67
C ILE A 268 4.04 5.20 -6.44
N ILE A 269 4.21 6.13 -5.49
CA ILE A 269 5.53 6.67 -5.13
C ILE A 269 6.46 5.54 -4.63
N GLY A 270 5.98 4.69 -3.72
CA GLY A 270 6.74 3.55 -3.22
C GLY A 270 7.06 2.54 -4.33
N TYR A 271 6.07 2.18 -5.14
CA TYR A 271 6.23 1.31 -6.30
C TYR A 271 7.19 1.89 -7.36
N GLY A 272 7.30 3.21 -7.42
CA GLY A 272 8.27 3.90 -8.28
C GLY A 272 9.73 3.47 -8.04
N SER A 273 10.06 2.88 -6.87
CA SER A 273 11.37 2.25 -6.62
C SER A 273 11.67 1.12 -7.61
N TYR A 274 10.65 0.50 -8.18
CA TYR A 274 10.78 -0.54 -9.21
C TYR A 274 11.46 -0.01 -10.50
N ALA A 275 11.40 1.31 -10.76
CA ALA A 275 12.12 1.94 -11.86
C ALA A 275 13.65 1.78 -11.75
N ALA A 276 14.20 1.51 -10.56
CA ALA A 276 15.61 1.20 -10.37
C ALA A 276 16.06 -0.04 -11.19
N ILE A 277 15.15 -0.98 -11.45
CA ILE A 277 15.41 -2.17 -12.27
C ILE A 277 15.71 -1.74 -13.71
N VAL A 278 14.85 -0.87 -14.27
CA VAL A 278 15.03 -0.32 -15.64
C VAL A 278 16.33 0.48 -15.75
N ILE A 279 16.61 1.32 -14.75
CA ILE A 279 17.83 2.13 -14.72
C ILE A 279 19.08 1.24 -14.70
N ARG A 280 19.06 0.16 -13.90
CA ARG A 280 20.18 -0.77 -13.83
C ARG A 280 20.34 -1.59 -15.09
N SER A 281 19.26 -2.06 -15.70
CA SER A 281 19.30 -2.77 -16.98
C SER A 281 19.95 -1.92 -18.07
N ASN A 282 19.61 -0.61 -18.14
CA ASN A 282 20.23 0.33 -19.09
C ASN A 282 21.70 0.69 -18.78
N ALA A 283 22.24 0.26 -17.63
CA ALA A 283 23.64 0.50 -17.25
C ALA A 283 24.60 -0.62 -17.65
N ASP A 284 24.18 -1.55 -18.52
CA ASP A 284 25.01 -2.65 -19.06
C ASP A 284 25.68 -3.49 -17.94
N THR A 285 24.92 -3.89 -16.95
CA THR A 285 25.42 -4.68 -15.82
C THR A 285 25.78 -6.11 -16.25
N PRO A 286 26.82 -6.76 -15.64
CA PRO A 286 27.23 -8.10 -16.01
C PRO A 286 26.13 -9.17 -15.89
N MET A 287 25.14 -8.94 -15.02
CA MET A 287 23.96 -9.77 -14.86
C MET A 287 22.71 -8.90 -15.04
N ASP A 288 22.05 -9.08 -16.17
CA ASP A 288 20.82 -8.39 -16.55
C ASP A 288 19.74 -9.41 -16.92
N GLN A 289 19.10 -9.97 -15.89
CA GLN A 289 18.06 -10.99 -16.05
C GLN A 289 16.86 -10.42 -16.77
N ASN A 290 16.48 -11.03 -17.90
CA ASN A 290 15.35 -10.65 -18.77
C ASN A 290 15.44 -9.25 -19.39
N SER A 291 16.56 -8.54 -19.23
CA SER A 291 16.81 -7.20 -19.81
C SER A 291 15.60 -6.25 -19.72
N PRO A 292 15.12 -5.89 -18.51
CA PRO A 292 13.96 -5.01 -18.34
C PRO A 292 14.34 -3.53 -18.55
N ASP A 293 14.88 -3.20 -19.73
CA ASP A 293 15.47 -1.91 -20.10
C ASP A 293 14.43 -0.85 -20.53
N ASN A 294 13.18 -1.26 -20.73
CA ASN A 294 12.10 -0.37 -21.17
C ASN A 294 10.75 -0.81 -20.57
N VAL A 295 9.69 -0.04 -20.80
CA VAL A 295 8.35 -0.28 -20.26
C VAL A 295 7.74 -1.62 -20.72
N PHE A 296 8.07 -2.08 -21.92
CA PHE A 296 7.53 -3.31 -22.48
C PHE A 296 8.21 -4.55 -21.87
N SER A 297 9.54 -4.55 -21.79
CA SER A 297 10.32 -5.61 -21.16
C SER A 297 10.06 -5.67 -19.65
N LEU A 298 9.92 -4.51 -18.98
CA LEU A 298 9.55 -4.43 -17.56
C LEU A 298 8.22 -5.10 -17.26
N LYS A 299 7.26 -5.04 -18.17
CA LYS A 299 5.95 -5.67 -18.00
C LYS A 299 6.02 -7.18 -17.87
N TYR A 300 7.01 -7.82 -18.51
CA TYR A 300 7.21 -9.27 -18.51
C TYR A 300 8.30 -9.73 -17.53
N TYR A 301 8.89 -8.81 -16.79
CA TYR A 301 9.88 -9.08 -15.75
C TYR A 301 9.19 -9.58 -14.47
#